data_f18a1612514bc4ad597a85effe455e58
#
_entry.id   f18a1612514bc4ad597a85effe455e58
#
_cell.length_a   1.000
_cell.length_b   1.000
_cell.length_c   1.000
_cell.angle_alpha   90.00
_cell.angle_beta   90.00
_cell.angle_gamma   90.00
#
_symmetry.space_group_name_H-M   'P 1'
#
loop_
_entity.id
_entity.type
_entity.pdbx_description
1 polymer ?
#
loop_
_entity_poly.entity_id
_entity_poly.type
_entity_poly.pdbx_seq_one_letter_code
_entity_poly.pdbx_strand_id
1 'polypeptide(L)'
;TTVALQILSNLANEVGDLTKGTDNEHRLGPIRSAQSGALSMREMVQAMIVFGVIAIITGSLLIYEAFRDLLNWKSISLFIAGGASIVAAVKYTVGKSAYGYRGLGDLFVFIFFGLVSVMGSYFAMSGVLPWICVLPAAAIGFLSSGVLNMNNIRDIENDSVCGKRTIPVILGIRGAKTVSYTHLTLPTT
;
A
#
# COMPACT_ATOMS: atom_id res chain seq x y z
N THR A 1 -11.17 10.05 -2.24
CA THR A 1 -9.71 9.99 -2.03
C THR A 1 -9.22 8.56 -1.90
N THR A 2 -9.70 7.77 -0.90
CA THR A 2 -9.19 6.41 -0.58
C THR A 2 -9.27 5.45 -1.78
N VAL A 3 -10.41 5.39 -2.48
CA VAL A 3 -10.58 4.53 -3.67
C VAL A 3 -9.58 4.90 -4.77
N ALA A 4 -9.37 6.20 -5.00
CA ALA A 4 -8.42 6.67 -6.02
C ALA A 4 -6.97 6.28 -5.66
N LEU A 5 -6.58 6.40 -4.38
CA LEU A 5 -5.27 5.96 -3.89
C LEU A 5 -5.09 4.43 -4.00
N GLN A 6 -6.15 3.67 -3.73
CA GLN A 6 -6.12 2.21 -3.87
C GLN A 6 -5.93 1.78 -5.33
N ILE A 7 -6.67 2.41 -6.26
CA ILE A 7 -6.51 2.13 -7.69
C ILE A 7 -5.11 2.52 -8.17
N LEU A 8 -4.62 3.70 -7.76
CA LEU A 8 -3.25 4.15 -8.06
C LEU A 8 -2.21 3.13 -7.57
N SER A 9 -2.34 2.66 -6.33
CA SER A 9 -1.43 1.67 -5.75
C SER A 9 -1.44 0.34 -6.53
N ASN A 10 -2.64 -0.15 -6.90
CA ASN A 10 -2.77 -1.38 -7.66
C ASN A 10 -2.14 -1.26 -9.06
N LEU A 11 -2.42 -0.15 -9.77
CA LEU A 11 -1.82 0.11 -11.08
C LEU A 11 -0.30 0.26 -10.99
N ALA A 12 0.21 0.97 -9.97
CA ALA A 12 1.65 1.11 -9.75
C ALA A 12 2.31 -0.24 -9.49
N ASN A 13 1.67 -1.11 -8.71
CA ASN A 13 2.17 -2.47 -8.46
C ASN A 13 2.21 -3.28 -9.75
N GLU A 14 1.17 -3.22 -10.57
CA GLU A 14 1.11 -3.96 -11.83
C GLU A 14 2.17 -3.47 -12.82
N VAL A 15 2.30 -2.13 -12.99
CA VAL A 15 3.35 -1.53 -13.83
C VAL A 15 4.76 -1.90 -13.36
N GLY A 16 4.99 -1.84 -12.05
CA GLY A 16 6.30 -2.16 -11.48
C GLY A 16 6.67 -3.63 -11.58
N ASP A 17 5.74 -4.53 -11.25
CA ASP A 17 5.94 -5.97 -11.28
C ASP A 17 6.10 -6.48 -12.74
N LEU A 18 5.31 -5.93 -13.68
CA LEU A 18 5.47 -6.24 -15.11
C LEU A 18 6.85 -5.79 -15.64
N THR A 19 7.26 -4.56 -15.31
CA THR A 19 8.57 -4.01 -15.75
C THR A 19 9.75 -4.84 -15.23
N LYS A 20 9.59 -5.50 -14.08
CA LYS A 20 10.62 -6.34 -13.45
C LYS A 20 10.47 -7.83 -13.76
N GLY A 21 9.47 -8.21 -14.56
CA GLY A 21 9.21 -9.60 -14.94
C GLY A 21 8.64 -10.47 -13.82
N THR A 22 8.15 -9.87 -12.71
CA THR A 22 7.54 -10.62 -11.61
C THR A 22 6.12 -11.04 -11.97
N ASP A 23 5.40 -10.28 -12.79
CA ASP A 23 4.12 -10.67 -13.37
C ASP A 23 4.35 -11.50 -14.64
N ASN A 24 4.60 -12.79 -14.45
CA ASN A 24 4.86 -13.79 -15.49
C ASN A 24 3.88 -14.98 -15.38
N GLU A 25 4.01 -15.97 -16.26
CA GLU A 25 3.13 -17.15 -16.32
C GLU A 25 3.23 -18.06 -15.08
N HIS A 26 4.31 -17.97 -14.31
CA HIS A 26 4.51 -18.77 -13.09
C HIS A 26 3.88 -18.15 -11.84
N ARG A 27 3.34 -16.93 -11.94
CA ARG A 27 2.65 -16.29 -10.83
C ARG A 27 1.31 -16.99 -10.56
N LEU A 28 1.08 -17.39 -9.30
CA LEU A 28 -0.13 -18.13 -8.89
C LEU A 28 -1.35 -17.22 -8.62
N GLY A 29 -1.19 -15.90 -8.65
CA GLY A 29 -2.29 -14.94 -8.47
C GLY A 29 -3.18 -14.80 -9.71
N PRO A 30 -4.29 -14.04 -9.60
CA PRO A 30 -5.14 -13.75 -10.74
C PRO A 30 -4.37 -13.09 -11.88
N ILE A 31 -4.75 -13.41 -13.12
CA ILE A 31 -4.17 -12.79 -14.32
C ILE A 31 -4.41 -11.29 -14.26
N ARG A 32 -3.35 -10.50 -14.40
CA ARG A 32 -3.41 -9.04 -14.36
C ARG A 32 -3.77 -8.44 -15.72
N SER A 33 -4.24 -7.20 -15.70
CA SER A 33 -4.74 -6.49 -16.90
C SER A 33 -3.69 -6.37 -17.99
N ALA A 34 -2.44 -6.10 -17.63
CA ALA A 34 -1.33 -6.04 -18.60
C ALA A 34 -0.93 -7.44 -19.12
N GLN A 35 -0.94 -8.45 -18.25
CA GLN A 35 -0.63 -9.83 -18.62
C GLN A 35 -1.66 -10.43 -19.59
N SER A 36 -2.94 -10.07 -19.41
CA SER A 36 -4.03 -10.48 -20.31
C SER A 36 -4.07 -9.68 -21.63
N GLY A 37 -3.28 -8.62 -21.75
CA GLY A 37 -3.35 -7.70 -22.89
C GLY A 37 -4.56 -6.76 -22.86
N ALA A 38 -5.35 -6.73 -21.77
CA ALA A 38 -6.52 -5.87 -21.63
C ALA A 38 -6.15 -4.38 -21.54
N LEU A 39 -4.98 -4.06 -20.97
CA LEU A 39 -4.42 -2.72 -20.87
C LEU A 39 -2.96 -2.71 -21.31
N SER A 40 -2.60 -1.75 -22.15
CA SER A 40 -1.19 -1.50 -22.47
C SER A 40 -0.48 -0.78 -21.33
N MET A 41 0.85 -0.89 -21.26
CA MET A 41 1.68 -0.17 -20.30
C MET A 41 1.40 1.35 -20.31
N ARG A 42 1.19 1.92 -21.50
CA ARG A 42 0.91 3.35 -21.67
C ARG A 42 -0.42 3.75 -21.05
N GLU A 43 -1.48 2.95 -21.27
CA GLU A 43 -2.80 3.19 -20.67
C GLU A 43 -2.77 3.07 -19.15
N MET A 44 -2.02 2.11 -18.62
CA MET A 44 -1.84 1.96 -17.17
C MET A 44 -1.14 3.16 -16.55
N VAL A 45 -0.07 3.66 -17.15
CA VAL A 45 0.63 4.87 -16.68
C VAL A 45 -0.29 6.11 -16.78
N GLN A 46 -1.06 6.24 -17.85
CA GLN A 46 -2.05 7.31 -17.96
C GLN A 46 -3.13 7.21 -16.86
N ALA A 47 -3.64 6.01 -16.60
CA ALA A 47 -4.57 5.79 -15.51
C ALA A 47 -3.96 6.13 -14.14
N MET A 48 -2.71 5.77 -13.89
CA MET A 48 -1.99 6.18 -12.67
C MET A 48 -1.97 7.70 -12.49
N ILE A 49 -1.68 8.45 -13.55
CA ILE A 49 -1.68 9.91 -13.51
C ILE A 49 -3.09 10.44 -13.22
N VAL A 50 -4.10 9.93 -13.90
CA VAL A 50 -5.50 10.35 -13.71
C VAL A 50 -5.95 10.09 -12.27
N PHE A 51 -5.74 8.88 -11.74
CA PHE A 51 -6.13 8.57 -10.36
C PHE A 51 -5.29 9.30 -9.32
N GLY A 52 -4.03 9.60 -9.62
CA GLY A 52 -3.19 10.47 -8.80
C GLY A 52 -3.76 11.89 -8.72
N VAL A 53 -4.15 12.48 -9.84
CA VAL A 53 -4.79 13.81 -9.88
C VAL A 53 -6.13 13.79 -9.15
N ILE A 54 -6.97 12.79 -9.37
CA ILE A 54 -8.25 12.61 -8.65
C ILE A 54 -8.00 12.52 -7.14
N ALA A 55 -6.98 11.78 -6.69
CA ALA A 55 -6.64 11.66 -5.28
C ALA A 55 -6.21 13.01 -4.68
N ILE A 56 -5.41 13.79 -5.40
CA ILE A 56 -4.98 15.14 -4.97
C ILE A 56 -6.18 16.08 -4.87
N ILE A 57 -7.02 16.14 -5.89
CA ILE A 57 -8.20 17.04 -5.90
C ILE A 57 -9.15 16.66 -4.77
N THR A 58 -9.56 15.39 -4.70
CA THR A 58 -10.52 14.95 -3.67
C THR A 58 -9.92 15.01 -2.26
N GLY A 59 -8.61 14.80 -2.11
CA GLY A 59 -7.89 14.98 -0.85
C GLY A 59 -7.86 16.45 -0.41
N SER A 60 -7.56 17.36 -1.34
CA SER A 60 -7.56 18.80 -1.07
C SER A 60 -8.94 19.31 -0.66
N LEU A 61 -10.00 18.86 -1.36
CA LEU A 61 -11.38 19.20 -1.00
C LEU A 61 -11.74 18.66 0.38
N LEU A 62 -11.36 17.43 0.70
CA LEU A 62 -11.61 16.85 2.03
C LEU A 62 -10.90 17.63 3.14
N ILE A 63 -9.64 18.03 2.93
CA ILE A 63 -8.88 18.83 3.90
C ILE A 63 -9.51 20.23 4.07
N TYR A 64 -9.95 20.85 2.97
CA TYR A 64 -10.64 22.13 3.02
C TYR A 64 -11.96 22.03 3.79
N GLU A 65 -12.78 21.01 3.54
CA GLU A 65 -14.02 20.79 4.27
C GLU A 65 -13.78 20.54 5.77
N ALA A 66 -12.70 19.81 6.10
CA ALA A 66 -12.37 19.50 7.49
C ALA A 66 -11.96 20.73 8.31
N PHE A 67 -11.18 21.64 7.72
CA PHE A 67 -10.52 22.71 8.49
C PHE A 67 -10.82 24.12 7.98
N ARG A 68 -11.48 24.28 6.85
CA ARG A 68 -11.82 25.55 6.19
C ARG A 68 -10.63 26.49 5.94
N ASP A 69 -9.41 26.03 6.18
CA ASP A 69 -8.15 26.74 5.95
C ASP A 69 -7.09 25.71 5.51
N LEU A 70 -6.52 25.90 4.32
CA LEU A 70 -5.52 25.00 3.76
C LEU A 70 -4.11 25.24 4.27
N LEU A 71 -3.86 26.41 4.89
CA LEU A 71 -2.53 26.83 5.31
C LEU A 71 -2.27 26.64 6.81
N ASN A 72 -3.26 26.18 7.57
CA ASN A 72 -3.03 25.84 8.96
C ASN A 72 -2.20 24.56 9.11
N TRP A 73 -1.58 24.38 10.26
CA TRP A 73 -0.69 23.22 10.50
C TRP A 73 -1.39 21.87 10.37
N LYS A 74 -2.71 21.79 10.68
CA LYS A 74 -3.50 20.54 10.55
C LYS A 74 -3.67 20.14 9.07
N SER A 75 -4.02 21.11 8.23
CA SER A 75 -4.13 20.91 6.79
C SER A 75 -2.78 20.53 6.17
N ILE A 76 -1.71 21.24 6.54
CA ILE A 76 -0.36 20.97 6.05
C ILE A 76 0.07 19.56 6.43
N SER A 77 -0.19 19.11 7.66
CA SER A 77 0.17 17.74 8.10
C SER A 77 -0.54 16.67 7.29
N LEU A 78 -1.82 16.85 6.95
CA LEU A 78 -2.57 15.93 6.08
C LEU A 78 -2.10 15.97 4.62
N PHE A 79 -1.70 17.15 4.10
CA PHE A 79 -1.08 17.24 2.78
C PHE A 79 0.24 16.48 2.72
N ILE A 80 1.08 16.61 3.75
CA ILE A 80 2.34 15.85 3.85
C ILE A 80 2.04 14.34 3.90
N ALA A 81 1.11 13.90 4.74
CA ALA A 81 0.73 12.49 4.85
C ALA A 81 0.15 11.95 3.53
N GLY A 82 -0.71 12.70 2.86
CA GLY A 82 -1.28 12.33 1.55
C GLY A 82 -0.24 12.26 0.46
N GLY A 83 0.65 13.25 0.37
CA GLY A 83 1.77 13.25 -0.58
C GLY A 83 2.72 12.07 -0.34
N ALA A 84 3.08 11.80 0.93
CA ALA A 84 3.88 10.65 1.30
C ALA A 84 3.20 9.33 0.91
N SER A 85 1.86 9.22 1.05
CA SER A 85 1.09 8.03 0.66
C SER A 85 1.15 7.79 -0.86
N ILE A 86 1.03 8.85 -1.67
CA ILE A 86 1.17 8.74 -3.14
C ILE A 86 2.58 8.28 -3.51
N VAL A 87 3.60 8.90 -2.94
CA VAL A 87 5.00 8.52 -3.19
C VAL A 87 5.25 7.07 -2.76
N ALA A 88 4.75 6.67 -1.58
CA ALA A 88 4.86 5.29 -1.11
C ALA A 88 4.17 4.30 -2.06
N ALA A 89 2.94 4.59 -2.52
CA ALA A 89 2.21 3.73 -3.45
C ALA A 89 3.01 3.48 -4.75
N VAL A 90 3.59 4.53 -5.32
CA VAL A 90 4.38 4.41 -6.56
C VAL A 90 5.72 3.72 -6.30
N LYS A 91 6.45 4.11 -5.25
CA LYS A 91 7.78 3.56 -4.92
C LYS A 91 7.75 2.13 -4.38
N TYR A 92 6.58 1.57 -4.13
CA TYR A 92 6.46 0.18 -3.69
C TYR A 92 7.07 -0.79 -4.70
N THR A 93 6.74 -0.67 -5.99
CA THR A 93 7.24 -1.53 -7.06
C THR A 93 7.96 -0.80 -8.17
N VAL A 94 7.67 0.50 -8.40
CA VAL A 94 8.22 1.27 -9.52
C VAL A 94 9.61 1.83 -9.19
N GLY A 95 10.51 1.71 -10.16
CA GLY A 95 11.87 2.26 -10.11
C GLY A 95 12.92 1.32 -9.53
N LYS A 96 14.19 1.76 -9.60
CA LYS A 96 15.38 0.96 -9.23
C LYS A 96 15.45 0.65 -7.72
N SER A 97 14.87 1.51 -6.87
CA SER A 97 14.89 1.38 -5.41
C SER A 97 13.52 1.05 -4.82
N ALA A 98 12.70 0.28 -5.54
CA ALA A 98 11.40 -0.17 -5.07
C ALA A 98 11.53 -0.93 -3.74
N TYR A 99 10.90 -0.40 -2.69
CA TYR A 99 11.07 -0.97 -1.35
C TYR A 99 10.30 -2.28 -1.14
N GLY A 100 9.26 -2.56 -1.93
CA GLY A 100 8.58 -3.86 -1.94
C GLY A 100 9.47 -5.02 -2.36
N TYR A 101 10.55 -4.73 -3.11
CA TYR A 101 11.58 -5.69 -3.52
C TYR A 101 12.72 -5.86 -2.49
N ARG A 102 12.64 -5.15 -1.35
CA ARG A 102 13.68 -5.13 -0.31
C ARG A 102 13.20 -5.63 1.05
N GLY A 103 12.03 -6.29 1.11
CA GLY A 103 11.45 -6.78 2.35
C GLY A 103 10.78 -5.73 3.23
N LEU A 104 10.65 -4.49 2.73
CA LEU A 104 10.04 -3.40 3.50
C LEU A 104 8.54 -3.24 3.24
N GLY A 105 7.95 -4.10 2.39
CA GLY A 105 6.54 -4.01 2.01
C GLY A 105 5.59 -4.02 3.20
N ASP A 106 5.76 -5.00 4.10
CA ASP A 106 4.92 -5.17 5.29
C ASP A 106 4.96 -3.95 6.22
N LEU A 107 6.15 -3.37 6.43
CA LEU A 107 6.34 -2.17 7.25
C LEU A 107 5.58 -0.96 6.64
N PHE A 108 5.72 -0.75 5.35
CA PHE A 108 5.05 0.37 4.68
C PHE A 108 3.53 0.18 4.61
N VAL A 109 3.05 -1.06 4.42
CA VAL A 109 1.62 -1.37 4.50
C VAL A 109 1.11 -1.11 5.92
N PHE A 110 1.82 -1.54 6.96
CA PHE A 110 1.45 -1.23 8.34
C PHE A 110 1.32 0.28 8.59
N ILE A 111 2.30 1.06 8.12
CA ILE A 111 2.30 2.52 8.31
C ILE A 111 1.16 3.18 7.53
N PHE A 112 1.06 2.94 6.22
CA PHE A 112 0.16 3.71 5.35
C PHE A 112 -1.28 3.21 5.39
N PHE A 113 -1.52 1.89 5.44
CA PHE A 113 -2.87 1.32 5.53
C PHE A 113 -3.40 1.27 6.97
N GLY A 114 -2.51 1.20 7.96
CA GLY A 114 -2.85 1.26 9.37
C GLY A 114 -2.77 2.69 9.93
N LEU A 115 -1.56 3.12 10.27
CA LEU A 115 -1.38 4.35 11.05
C LEU A 115 -1.87 5.58 10.29
N VAL A 116 -1.38 5.83 9.07
CA VAL A 116 -1.73 7.04 8.30
C VAL A 116 -3.22 7.03 7.92
N SER A 117 -3.74 5.90 7.46
CA SER A 117 -5.14 5.81 7.02
C SER A 117 -6.12 6.02 8.18
N VAL A 118 -5.98 5.27 9.28
CA VAL A 118 -6.93 5.32 10.40
C VAL A 118 -6.76 6.62 11.20
N MET A 119 -5.52 6.96 11.60
CA MET A 119 -5.27 8.16 12.38
C MET A 119 -5.51 9.43 11.56
N GLY A 120 -5.15 9.44 10.28
CA GLY A 120 -5.41 10.56 9.37
C GLY A 120 -6.90 10.80 9.15
N SER A 121 -7.69 9.73 8.99
CA SER A 121 -9.15 9.84 8.87
C SER A 121 -9.78 10.39 10.15
N TYR A 122 -9.37 9.87 11.30
CA TYR A 122 -9.86 10.37 12.59
C TYR A 122 -9.49 11.85 12.77
N PHE A 123 -8.25 12.22 12.46
CA PHE A 123 -7.77 13.60 12.59
C PHE A 123 -8.52 14.55 11.65
N ALA A 124 -8.80 14.14 10.42
CA ALA A 124 -9.58 14.93 9.47
C ALA A 124 -11.01 15.20 9.98
N MET A 125 -11.62 14.25 10.69
CA MET A 125 -12.99 14.35 11.20
C MET A 125 -13.09 15.12 12.51
N SER A 126 -12.12 14.95 13.41
CA SER A 126 -12.19 15.47 14.79
C SER A 126 -11.30 16.69 15.04
N GLY A 127 -10.30 16.92 14.19
CA GLY A 127 -9.29 17.96 14.37
C GLY A 127 -8.32 17.72 15.54
N VAL A 128 -8.42 16.55 16.21
CA VAL A 128 -7.54 16.12 17.31
C VAL A 128 -7.05 14.70 17.07
N LEU A 129 -5.94 14.33 17.69
CA LEU A 129 -5.35 13.00 17.51
C LEU A 129 -4.99 12.41 18.88
N PRO A 130 -5.95 11.83 19.61
CA PRO A 130 -5.66 11.16 20.86
C PRO A 130 -4.82 9.90 20.64
N TRP A 131 -3.87 9.64 21.54
CA TRP A 131 -2.95 8.52 21.41
C TRP A 131 -3.66 7.16 21.34
N ILE A 132 -4.86 7.03 21.92
CA ILE A 132 -5.68 5.80 21.89
C ILE A 132 -6.02 5.36 20.46
N CYS A 133 -6.03 6.28 19.48
CA CYS A 133 -6.26 5.96 18.07
C CYS A 133 -5.15 5.06 17.47
N VAL A 134 -3.98 4.99 18.12
CA VAL A 134 -2.90 4.09 17.70
C VAL A 134 -3.33 2.63 17.78
N LEU A 135 -4.17 2.24 18.77
CA LEU A 135 -4.61 0.85 18.92
C LEU A 135 -5.41 0.32 17.71
N PRO A 136 -6.54 0.96 17.30
CA PRO A 136 -7.25 0.52 16.11
C PRO A 136 -6.41 0.69 14.83
N ALA A 137 -5.57 1.72 14.75
CA ALA A 137 -4.68 1.91 13.62
C ALA A 137 -3.65 0.78 13.49
N ALA A 138 -3.04 0.36 14.59
CA ALA A 138 -2.13 -0.77 14.61
C ALA A 138 -2.85 -2.09 14.27
N ALA A 139 -4.06 -2.31 14.78
CA ALA A 139 -4.86 -3.51 14.45
C ALA A 139 -5.12 -3.60 12.94
N ILE A 140 -5.57 -2.52 12.31
CA ILE A 140 -5.78 -2.47 10.85
C ILE A 140 -4.46 -2.62 10.09
N GLY A 141 -3.38 -2.02 10.59
CA GLY A 141 -2.05 -2.15 10.00
C GLY A 141 -1.55 -3.60 10.00
N PHE A 142 -1.68 -4.32 11.12
CA PHE A 142 -1.31 -5.74 11.20
C PHE A 142 -2.17 -6.62 10.31
N LEU A 143 -3.48 -6.41 10.27
CA LEU A 143 -4.38 -7.14 9.36
C LEU A 143 -3.98 -6.91 7.89
N SER A 144 -3.71 -5.68 7.50
CA SER A 144 -3.29 -5.34 6.13
C SER A 144 -1.94 -5.97 5.77
N SER A 145 -0.97 -5.94 6.69
CA SER A 145 0.32 -6.62 6.52
C SER A 145 0.16 -8.13 6.45
N GLY A 146 -0.77 -8.71 7.23
CA GLY A 146 -1.10 -10.13 7.16
C GLY A 146 -1.63 -10.53 5.78
N VAL A 147 -2.52 -9.74 5.18
CA VAL A 147 -3.02 -9.96 3.82
C VAL A 147 -1.87 -9.90 2.80
N LEU A 148 -0.99 -8.89 2.90
CA LEU A 148 0.19 -8.80 2.03
C LEU A 148 1.09 -10.01 2.18
N ASN A 149 1.39 -10.43 3.43
CA ASN A 149 2.24 -11.57 3.70
C ASN A 149 1.65 -12.88 3.12
N MET A 150 0.33 -13.09 3.20
CA MET A 150 -0.33 -14.24 2.58
C MET A 150 -0.18 -14.24 1.05
N ASN A 151 -0.31 -13.09 0.41
CA ASN A 151 -0.06 -12.96 -1.03
C ASN A 151 1.40 -13.29 -1.38
N ASN A 152 2.35 -12.80 -0.59
CA ASN A 152 3.77 -13.07 -0.78
C ASN A 152 4.14 -14.54 -0.49
N ILE A 153 3.45 -15.22 0.44
CA ILE A 153 3.61 -16.68 0.67
C ILE A 153 3.15 -17.46 -0.55
N ARG A 154 2.01 -17.08 -1.14
CA ARG A 154 1.49 -17.73 -2.36
C ARG A 154 2.48 -17.65 -3.50
N ASP A 155 3.09 -16.49 -3.69
CA ASP A 155 3.94 -16.17 -4.82
C ASP A 155 5.45 -16.38 -4.53
N ILE A 156 5.83 -17.05 -3.41
CA ILE A 156 7.21 -17.12 -2.87
C ILE A 156 8.23 -17.66 -3.87
N GLU A 157 7.87 -18.69 -4.65
CA GLU A 157 8.77 -19.31 -5.63
C GLU A 157 9.05 -18.33 -6.77
N ASN A 158 7.99 -17.72 -7.32
CA ASN A 158 8.10 -16.72 -8.38
C ASN A 158 8.85 -15.47 -7.91
N ASP A 159 8.53 -14.94 -6.72
CA ASP A 159 9.20 -13.79 -6.13
C ASP A 159 10.71 -14.04 -5.95
N SER A 160 11.08 -15.25 -5.49
CA SER A 160 12.48 -15.64 -5.31
C SER A 160 13.26 -15.65 -6.64
N VAL A 161 12.67 -16.24 -7.69
CA VAL A 161 13.29 -16.31 -9.03
C VAL A 161 13.44 -14.92 -9.65
N CYS A 162 12.43 -14.03 -9.45
CA CYS A 162 12.45 -12.66 -9.96
C CYS A 162 13.25 -11.68 -9.08
N GLY A 163 13.92 -12.15 -8.04
CA GLY A 163 14.74 -11.31 -7.14
C GLY A 163 13.94 -10.38 -6.24
N LYS A 164 12.65 -10.63 -6.04
CA LYS A 164 11.79 -9.89 -5.13
C LYS A 164 11.94 -10.45 -3.70
N ARG A 165 12.70 -9.76 -2.87
CA ARG A 165 13.03 -10.17 -1.50
C ARG A 165 11.91 -9.78 -0.53
N THR A 166 10.80 -10.50 -0.57
CA THR A 166 9.69 -10.33 0.38
C THR A 166 9.99 -11.02 1.72
N ILE A 167 9.21 -10.75 2.78
CA ILE A 167 9.38 -11.41 4.09
C ILE A 167 9.35 -12.93 3.95
N PRO A 168 8.39 -13.56 3.19
CA PRO A 168 8.42 -15.01 2.95
C PRO A 168 9.69 -15.51 2.25
N VAL A 169 10.22 -14.76 1.28
CA VAL A 169 11.47 -15.15 0.58
C VAL A 169 12.66 -15.09 1.55
N ILE A 170 12.68 -14.12 2.47
CA ILE A 170 13.79 -13.94 3.44
C ILE A 170 13.72 -15.00 4.56
N LEU A 171 12.54 -15.26 5.12
CA LEU A 171 12.35 -16.12 6.31
C LEU A 171 11.98 -17.58 5.94
N GLY A 172 11.66 -17.84 4.68
CA GLY A 172 11.08 -19.11 4.25
C GLY A 172 9.61 -19.28 4.69
N ILE A 173 8.95 -20.30 4.15
CA ILE A 173 7.50 -20.56 4.36
C ILE A 173 7.16 -20.70 5.85
N ARG A 174 8.00 -21.39 6.63
CA ARG A 174 7.73 -21.60 8.08
C ARG A 174 7.76 -20.28 8.85
N GLY A 175 8.79 -19.46 8.63
CA GLY A 175 8.91 -18.14 9.25
C GLY A 175 7.78 -17.19 8.84
N ALA A 176 7.44 -17.16 7.56
CA ALA A 176 6.35 -16.35 7.03
C ALA A 176 4.97 -16.72 7.62
N LYS A 177 4.68 -18.02 7.78
CA LYS A 177 3.47 -18.49 8.47
C LYS A 177 3.42 -18.03 9.93
N THR A 178 4.55 -18.10 10.64
CA THR A 178 4.63 -17.60 12.02
C THR A 178 4.31 -16.10 12.08
N VAL A 179 4.84 -15.29 11.17
CA VAL A 179 4.51 -13.86 11.06
C VAL A 179 3.01 -13.67 10.82
N SER A 180 2.41 -14.40 9.87
CA SER A 180 0.96 -14.31 9.61
C SER A 180 0.13 -14.69 10.83
N TYR A 181 0.45 -15.77 11.52
CA TYR A 181 -0.27 -16.19 12.73
C TYR A 181 -0.17 -15.13 13.84
N THR A 182 1.01 -14.53 14.03
CA THR A 182 1.20 -13.48 15.05
C THR A 182 0.37 -12.22 14.77
N HIS A 183 0.17 -11.91 13.50
CA HIS A 183 -0.57 -10.71 13.09
C HIS A 183 -2.09 -10.94 12.98
N LEU A 184 -2.53 -12.16 12.69
CA LEU A 184 -3.93 -12.47 12.40
C LEU A 184 -4.66 -13.18 13.56
N THR A 185 -3.93 -13.90 14.43
CA THR A 185 -4.53 -14.51 15.59
C THR A 185 -4.42 -13.57 16.79
N LEU A 186 -5.55 -12.96 17.16
CA LEU A 186 -5.71 -12.49 18.53
C LEU A 186 -5.55 -13.71 19.45
N PRO A 187 -4.83 -13.59 20.59
CA PRO A 187 -4.78 -14.67 21.54
C PRO A 187 -6.22 -14.99 21.98
N THR A 188 -6.74 -16.10 21.50
CA THR A 188 -7.96 -16.70 22.07
C THR A 188 -7.54 -17.33 23.37
N THR A 189 -7.66 -16.58 24.45
CA THR A 189 -7.63 -17.13 25.81
C THR A 189 -8.92 -17.84 26.09
#